data_1d402f02eb3182011569a0aaa9750925
#
_entry.id   1d402f02eb3182011569a0aaa9750925
#
_cell.length_a   1.000
_cell.length_b   1.000
_cell.length_c   1.000
_cell.angle_alpha   90.00
_cell.angle_beta   90.00
_cell.angle_gamma   90.00
#
_symmetry.space_group_name_H-M   'P 1'
#
loop_
_entity.id
_entity.type
_entity.pdbx_description
1 polymer ?
#
loop_
_entity_poly.entity_id
_entity_poly.type
_entity_poly.pdbx_seq_one_letter_code
_entity_poly.pdbx_strand_id
1 'polypeptide(L)'
;MTLIFNFIMSHIRWGIIGPGNIANNFADALKESYSGKLKGIASLNDKRRQEFGNKYNIEDEFRFNNYDLLLDSSDIDAVYIS
;
A
#
# COMPACT_ATOMS: atom_id res chain seq x y z
N MET A 1 3.20 -2.41 28.70
CA MET A 1 3.66 -1.17 28.06
C MET A 1 4.24 -1.42 26.68
N THR A 2 5.27 -2.19 26.59
CA THR A 2 5.87 -2.56 25.30
C THR A 2 4.87 -3.21 24.36
N LEU A 3 4.02 -4.04 24.91
CA LEU A 3 3.02 -4.76 24.12
C LEU A 3 2.06 -3.82 23.40
N ILE A 4 1.58 -2.79 24.11
CA ILE A 4 0.66 -1.82 23.53
C ILE A 4 1.37 -1.03 22.42
N PHE A 5 2.61 -0.65 22.68
CA PHE A 5 3.41 0.08 21.73
C PHE A 5 3.63 -0.73 20.45
N ASN A 6 3.98 -2.02 20.59
CA ASN A 6 4.17 -2.90 19.44
C ASN A 6 2.90 -3.07 18.65
N PHE A 7 1.77 -3.16 19.33
CA PHE A 7 0.48 -3.27 18.68
C PHE A 7 0.22 -2.07 17.77
N ILE A 8 0.47 -0.86 18.27
CA ILE A 8 0.29 0.35 17.48
C ILE A 8 1.21 0.36 16.27
N MET A 9 2.48 0.00 16.47
CA MET A 9 3.47 0.00 15.41
C MET A 9 3.20 -1.06 14.33
N SER A 10 2.45 -2.10 14.65
CA SER A 10 2.20 -3.20 13.72
C SER A 10 1.08 -2.94 12.73
N HIS A 11 0.56 -1.71 12.67
CA HIS A 11 -0.60 -1.41 11.84
C HIS A 11 -0.42 -0.21 10.91
N ILE A 12 0.78 -0.04 10.40
CA ILE A 12 1.01 0.99 9.39
C ILE A 12 0.40 0.53 8.06
N ARG A 13 -0.54 1.31 7.55
CA ARG A 13 -1.21 1.01 6.29
C ARG A 13 -0.53 1.78 5.17
N TRP A 14 0.14 1.05 4.31
CA TRP A 14 0.95 1.62 3.25
C TRP A 14 0.18 1.77 1.96
N GLY A 15 0.39 2.88 1.26
CA GLY A 15 -0.02 3.05 -0.12
C GLY A 15 1.22 3.13 -1.00
N ILE A 16 1.09 2.66 -2.24
CA ILE A 16 2.16 2.73 -3.22
C ILE A 16 1.72 3.60 -4.38
N ILE A 17 2.60 4.50 -4.81
CA ILE A 17 2.40 5.26 -6.03
C ILE A 17 3.33 4.69 -7.09
N GLY A 18 2.74 4.18 -8.18
CA GLY A 18 3.48 3.64 -9.31
C GLY A 18 3.82 2.15 -9.16
N PRO A 19 3.12 1.26 -9.88
CA PRO A 19 3.36 -0.18 -9.79
C PRO A 19 4.47 -0.59 -10.77
N GLY A 20 5.69 -0.65 -10.32
CA GLY A 20 6.84 -1.12 -11.10
C GLY A 20 7.58 -2.22 -10.37
N ASN A 21 8.76 -2.58 -10.87
CA ASN A 21 9.55 -3.64 -10.25
C ASN A 21 9.94 -3.31 -8.82
N ILE A 22 10.29 -2.04 -8.56
CA ILE A 22 10.65 -1.62 -7.21
C ILE A 22 9.44 -1.68 -6.29
N ALA A 23 8.27 -1.32 -6.80
CA ALA A 23 7.04 -1.41 -6.03
C ALA A 23 6.71 -2.86 -5.66
N ASN A 24 6.94 -3.80 -6.58
CA ASN A 24 6.76 -5.22 -6.29
C ASN A 24 7.71 -5.68 -5.18
N ASN A 25 8.97 -5.24 -5.24
CA ASN A 25 9.94 -5.60 -4.20
C ASN A 25 9.50 -5.08 -2.83
N PHE A 26 9.01 -3.84 -2.78
CA PHE A 26 8.53 -3.25 -1.55
C PHE A 26 7.30 -3.99 -1.03
N ALA A 27 6.36 -4.31 -1.91
CA ALA A 27 5.14 -5.02 -1.54
C ALA A 27 5.46 -6.43 -1.01
N ASP A 28 6.41 -7.12 -1.66
CA ASP A 28 6.83 -8.43 -1.20
C ASP A 28 7.48 -8.35 0.19
N ALA A 29 8.28 -7.32 0.43
CA ALA A 29 8.89 -7.13 1.75
C ALA A 29 7.83 -6.86 2.82
N LEU A 30 6.76 -6.14 2.47
CA LEU A 30 5.68 -5.87 3.43
C LEU A 30 4.96 -7.14 3.87
N LYS A 31 4.88 -8.15 3.02
CA LYS A 31 4.26 -9.43 3.39
C LYS A 31 4.97 -10.10 4.55
N GLU A 32 6.28 -9.84 4.67
CA GLU A 32 7.10 -10.42 5.73
C GLU A 32 7.19 -9.50 6.96
N SER A 33 6.57 -8.35 6.89
CA SER A 33 6.67 -7.34 7.95
C SER A 33 5.59 -7.52 9.00
N TYR A 34 5.96 -7.34 10.26
CA TYR A 34 5.00 -7.28 11.36
C TYR A 34 4.42 -5.89 11.54
N SER A 35 5.09 -4.86 11.02
CA SER A 35 4.73 -3.48 11.30
C SER A 35 4.06 -2.77 10.15
N GLY A 36 3.92 -3.41 9.01
CA GLY A 36 3.35 -2.78 7.83
C GLY A 36 2.43 -3.69 7.05
N LYS A 37 1.46 -3.08 6.39
CA LYS A 37 0.50 -3.76 5.55
C LYS A 37 0.27 -2.93 4.30
N LEU A 38 0.20 -3.60 3.15
CA LEU A 38 -0.12 -2.90 1.90
C LEU A 38 -1.63 -2.70 1.81
N LYS A 39 -2.06 -1.46 1.81
CA LYS A 39 -3.47 -1.10 1.80
C LYS A 39 -3.95 -0.60 0.45
N GLY A 40 -3.14 0.20 -0.25
CA GLY A 40 -3.60 0.84 -1.47
C GLY A 40 -2.53 1.00 -2.53
N ILE A 41 -3.00 1.24 -3.74
CA ILE A 41 -2.16 1.49 -4.93
C ILE A 41 -2.76 2.65 -5.71
N ALA A 42 -1.90 3.52 -6.23
CA ALA A 42 -2.31 4.56 -7.15
C ALA A 42 -1.49 4.45 -8.43
N SER A 43 -2.18 4.44 -9.56
CA SER A 43 -1.55 4.36 -10.87
C SER A 43 -2.49 4.96 -11.92
N LEU A 44 -1.92 5.70 -12.84
CA LEU A 44 -2.68 6.27 -13.97
C LEU A 44 -2.96 5.23 -15.05
N ASN A 45 -2.25 4.11 -15.02
CA ASN A 45 -2.43 3.03 -15.97
C ASN A 45 -3.40 1.99 -15.42
N ASP A 46 -4.57 1.87 -16.05
CA ASP A 46 -5.64 0.98 -15.59
C ASP A 46 -5.19 -0.47 -15.48
N LYS A 47 -4.53 -0.95 -16.51
CA LYS A 47 -4.11 -2.36 -16.56
C LYS A 47 -3.13 -2.67 -15.45
N ARG A 48 -2.11 -1.84 -15.30
CA ARG A 48 -1.09 -2.04 -14.26
C ARG A 48 -1.69 -1.93 -12.86
N ARG A 49 -2.60 -0.98 -12.67
CA ARG A 49 -3.29 -0.81 -11.40
C ARG A 49 -4.06 -2.06 -11.02
N GLN A 50 -4.79 -2.62 -11.97
CA GLN A 50 -5.59 -3.83 -11.71
C GLN A 50 -4.70 -5.06 -11.51
N GLU A 51 -3.67 -5.20 -12.31
CA GLU A 51 -2.74 -6.33 -12.16
C GLU A 51 -2.05 -6.30 -10.80
N PHE A 52 -1.58 -5.14 -10.39
CA PHE A 52 -0.93 -4.97 -9.09
C PHE A 52 -1.91 -5.23 -7.95
N GLY A 53 -3.10 -4.66 -8.05
CA GLY A 53 -4.13 -4.85 -7.03
C GLY A 53 -4.55 -6.31 -6.89
N ASN A 54 -4.66 -7.02 -7.99
CA ASN A 54 -5.00 -8.44 -7.97
C ASN A 54 -3.87 -9.28 -7.36
N LYS A 55 -2.64 -8.96 -7.73
CA LYS A 55 -1.46 -9.69 -7.22
C LYS A 55 -1.34 -9.60 -5.71
N TYR A 56 -1.64 -8.43 -5.15
CA TYR A 56 -1.47 -8.19 -3.72
C TYR A 56 -2.78 -8.11 -2.94
N ASN A 57 -3.87 -8.49 -3.57
CA ASN A 57 -5.20 -8.54 -2.92
C ASN A 57 -5.62 -7.20 -2.31
N ILE A 58 -5.38 -6.12 -3.05
CA ILE A 58 -5.81 -4.80 -2.63
C ILE A 58 -7.30 -4.65 -2.94
N GLU A 59 -8.09 -4.19 -1.97
CA GLU A 59 -9.51 -3.97 -2.18
C GLU A 59 -9.75 -2.93 -3.28
N ASP A 60 -10.80 -3.11 -4.07
CA ASP A 60 -11.09 -2.24 -5.21
C ASP A 60 -11.17 -0.77 -4.83
N GLU A 61 -11.73 -0.47 -3.66
CA GLU A 61 -11.90 0.90 -3.20
C GLU A 61 -10.57 1.60 -2.87
N PHE A 62 -9.49 0.81 -2.78
CA PHE A 62 -8.15 1.35 -2.51
C PHE A 62 -7.23 1.24 -3.71
N ARG A 63 -7.80 1.05 -4.90
CA ARG A 63 -7.07 1.09 -6.17
C ARG A 63 -7.39 2.40 -6.86
N PHE A 64 -6.56 3.40 -6.63
CA PHE A 64 -6.83 4.76 -7.04
C PHE A 64 -6.29 5.05 -8.44
N ASN A 65 -7.07 5.79 -9.25
CA ASN A 65 -6.67 6.17 -10.60
C ASN A 65 -5.95 7.52 -10.64
N ASN A 66 -5.71 8.14 -9.50
CA ASN A 66 -4.84 9.30 -9.42
C ASN A 66 -4.18 9.36 -8.05
N TYR A 67 -3.08 10.10 -7.97
CA TYR A 67 -2.23 10.11 -6.78
C TYR A 67 -2.87 10.85 -5.62
N ASP A 68 -3.58 11.92 -5.90
CA ASP A 68 -4.19 12.75 -4.86
C ASP A 68 -5.22 11.97 -4.05
N LEU A 69 -5.98 11.11 -4.70
CA LEU A 69 -6.98 10.30 -4.01
C LEU A 69 -6.33 9.37 -2.99
N LEU A 70 -5.17 8.80 -3.33
CA LEU A 70 -4.45 7.97 -2.39
C LEU A 70 -3.88 8.81 -1.25
N LEU A 71 -3.27 9.95 -1.57
CA LEU A 71 -2.64 10.81 -0.57
C LEU A 71 -3.66 11.41 0.40
N ASP A 72 -4.89 11.63 -0.08
CA ASP A 72 -5.95 12.20 0.75
C ASP A 72 -6.71 11.16 1.58
N SER A 73 -6.44 9.88 1.35
CA SER A 73 -7.17 8.81 2.05
C SER A 73 -6.77 8.73 3.51
N SER A 74 -7.75 8.79 4.40
CA SER A 74 -7.52 8.64 5.83
C SER A 74 -7.17 7.20 6.22
N ASP A 75 -7.32 6.27 5.28
CA ASP A 75 -6.99 4.86 5.52
C ASP A 75 -5.56 4.51 5.15
N ILE A 76 -4.79 5.49 4.65
CA ILE A 76 -3.39 5.33 4.29
C ILE A 76 -2.53 6.12 5.27
N ASP A 77 -1.58 5.45 5.92
CA ASP A 77 -0.73 6.06 6.93
C ASP A 77 0.61 6.53 6.36
N ALA A 78 1.13 5.80 5.37
CA ALA A 78 2.43 6.11 4.77
C ALA A 78 2.39 5.75 3.29
N VAL A 79 3.21 6.42 2.51
CA VAL A 79 3.22 6.25 1.06
C VAL A 79 4.63 5.97 0.57
N TYR A 80 4.75 4.96 -0.28
CA TYR A 80 5.98 4.63 -0.98
C TYR A 80 5.85 5.06 -2.43
N ILE A 81 6.77 5.89 -2.89
CA ILE A 81 6.78 6.38 -4.27
C ILE A 81 7.88 5.65 -5.03
N SER A 82 7.46 4.87 -6.00
CA SER A 82 8.42 4.11 -6.80
C SER A 82 8.79 4.80 -8.12
#